data_10c67feb9c156802cdab31d742160cc1
#
_entry.id   10c67feb9c156802cdab31d742160cc1
#
_cell.length_a   1.000
_cell.length_b   1.000
_cell.length_c   1.000
_cell.angle_alpha   90.00
_cell.angle_beta   90.00
_cell.angle_gamma   90.00
#
_symmetry.space_group_name_H-M   'P 1'
#
loop_
_entity.id
_entity.type
_entity.pdbx_description
1 polymer ?
#
loop_
_entity_poly.entity_id
_entity_poly.type
_entity_poly.pdbx_seq_one_letter_code
_entity_poly.pdbx_strand_id
1 'polypeptide(L)'
;MIKRFLSWWRGEVQPLKRMPETYEEAVQYVYERISPDTVSHPMFHFTGGMAVRNGLGLWDRESKLHQHMLKRFGLCHADDTGMLITNAAHARKNGENYDPWPDVDRCCDHWERAGYDPRTMEKVD
;
A
#
# COMPACT_ATOMS: atom_id res chain seq x y z
N MET A 1 -5.17 -13.11 17.58
CA MET A 1 -4.45 -12.50 17.52
C MET A 1 -2.98 -12.79 17.54
N ILE A 2 -2.25 -12.79 18.65
CA ILE A 2 -0.80 -13.02 18.61
C ILE A 2 -0.49 -14.38 17.98
N LYS A 3 -1.21 -15.42 18.39
CA LYS A 3 -1.01 -16.76 17.88
C LYS A 3 -1.19 -16.85 16.36
N ARG A 4 -2.26 -16.20 15.88
CA ARG A 4 -2.58 -16.16 14.45
C ARG A 4 -1.50 -15.41 13.67
N PHE A 5 -1.01 -14.29 14.21
CA PHE A 5 0.05 -13.49 13.59
C PHE A 5 1.34 -14.29 13.48
N LEU A 6 1.74 -14.98 14.58
CA LEU A 6 2.96 -15.77 14.57
C LEU A 6 2.88 -16.94 13.58
N SER A 7 1.71 -17.58 13.48
CA SER A 7 1.51 -18.66 12.52
C SER A 7 1.64 -18.16 11.08
N TRP A 8 1.05 -17.00 10.81
CA TRP A 8 1.17 -16.38 9.48
C TRP A 8 2.64 -16.06 9.15
N TRP A 9 3.33 -15.47 10.13
CA TRP A 9 4.73 -15.07 9.96
C TRP A 9 5.63 -16.27 9.63
N ARG A 10 5.33 -17.42 10.20
CA ARG A 10 6.08 -18.65 9.94
C ARG A 10 5.57 -19.40 8.72
N GLY A 11 4.52 -18.93 8.09
CA GLY A 11 3.92 -19.62 6.97
C GLY A 11 3.07 -20.83 7.36
N GLU A 12 2.75 -20.96 8.63
CA GLU A 12 1.97 -22.09 9.13
C GLU A 12 0.47 -21.95 8.89
N VAL A 13 -0.03 -20.70 8.97
CA VAL A 13 -1.45 -20.39 8.81
C VAL A 13 -1.59 -19.12 8.00
N GLN A 14 -2.49 -19.14 7.05
CA GLN A 14 -2.84 -17.95 6.28
C GLN A 14 -3.88 -17.15 7.05
N PRO A 15 -3.60 -15.90 7.46
CA PRO A 15 -4.56 -15.09 8.20
C PRO A 15 -5.76 -14.66 7.38
N LEU A 16 -5.60 -14.61 6.07
CA LEU A 16 -6.67 -14.30 5.14
C LEU A 16 -6.86 -15.45 4.18
N LYS A 17 -8.11 -15.71 3.79
CA LYS A 17 -8.40 -16.73 2.78
C LYS A 17 -8.00 -16.28 1.39
N ARG A 18 -7.88 -14.98 1.19
CA ARG A 18 -7.46 -14.38 -0.06
C ARG A 18 -6.67 -13.13 0.23
N MET A 19 -5.92 -12.66 -0.76
CA MET A 19 -5.21 -11.41 -0.67
C MET A 19 -6.18 -10.24 -0.69
N PRO A 20 -5.80 -9.09 -0.09
CA PRO A 20 -6.62 -7.89 -0.15
C PRO A 20 -6.94 -7.48 -1.58
N GLU A 21 -8.17 -7.05 -1.80
CA GLU A 21 -8.65 -6.62 -3.11
C GLU A 21 -9.10 -5.17 -3.12
N THR A 22 -9.17 -4.53 -1.95
CA THR A 22 -9.56 -3.13 -1.81
C THR A 22 -8.55 -2.38 -0.96
N TYR A 23 -8.59 -1.06 -1.06
CA TYR A 23 -7.74 -0.19 -0.24
C TYR A 23 -7.93 -0.46 1.24
N GLU A 24 -9.18 -0.53 1.70
CA GLU A 24 -9.49 -0.76 3.11
C GLU A 24 -8.97 -2.12 3.60
N GLU A 25 -9.13 -3.14 2.78
CA GLU A 25 -8.61 -4.47 3.12
C GLU A 25 -7.09 -4.47 3.18
N ALA A 26 -6.44 -3.76 2.25
CA ALA A 26 -4.99 -3.66 2.23
C ALA A 26 -4.47 -2.91 3.46
N VAL A 27 -5.14 -1.83 3.85
CA VAL A 27 -4.77 -1.08 5.06
C VAL A 27 -4.88 -1.97 6.29
N GLN A 28 -5.97 -2.72 6.40
CA GLN A 28 -6.16 -3.63 7.54
C GLN A 28 -5.10 -4.73 7.54
N TYR A 29 -4.79 -5.26 6.37
CA TYR A 29 -3.76 -6.30 6.21
C TYR A 29 -2.41 -5.81 6.74
N VAL A 30 -1.99 -4.62 6.31
CA VAL A 30 -0.72 -4.03 6.74
C VAL A 30 -0.77 -3.67 8.23
N TYR A 31 -1.88 -3.08 8.67
CA TYR A 31 -2.08 -2.70 10.07
C TYR A 31 -1.87 -3.89 11.02
N GLU A 32 -2.39 -5.05 10.66
CA GLU A 32 -2.28 -6.25 11.49
C GLU A 32 -0.86 -6.81 11.57
N ARG A 33 0.01 -6.47 10.60
CA ARG A 33 1.33 -7.07 10.46
C ARG A 33 2.49 -6.16 10.84
N ILE A 34 2.23 -4.88 11.06
CA ILE A 34 3.29 -3.95 11.45
C ILE A 34 3.17 -3.63 12.94
N SER A 35 4.31 -3.37 13.58
CA SER A 35 4.35 -2.84 14.93
C SER A 35 4.59 -1.34 14.87
N PRO A 36 4.22 -0.58 15.92
CA PRO A 36 4.54 0.84 15.98
C PRO A 36 6.04 1.12 15.82
N ASP A 37 6.87 0.26 16.42
CA ASP A 37 8.33 0.41 16.33
C ASP A 37 8.82 0.23 14.90
N THR A 38 8.28 -0.75 14.19
CA THR A 38 8.63 -1.00 12.80
C THR A 38 8.28 0.20 11.94
N VAL A 39 7.10 0.76 12.14
CA VAL A 39 6.60 1.88 11.33
C VAL A 39 7.44 3.13 11.56
N SER A 40 7.89 3.36 12.79
CA SER A 40 8.71 4.54 13.12
C SER A 40 10.17 4.40 12.71
N HIS A 41 10.61 3.19 12.38
CA HIS A 41 12.01 2.96 12.04
C HIS A 41 12.36 3.61 10.69
N PRO A 42 13.50 4.33 10.59
CA PRO A 42 13.87 4.99 9.34
C PRO A 42 13.94 4.06 8.13
N MET A 43 14.30 2.79 8.35
CA MET A 43 14.40 1.82 7.28
C MET A 43 13.06 1.26 6.83
N PHE A 44 11.97 1.55 7.53
CA PHE A 44 10.67 1.01 7.17
C PHE A 44 10.25 1.44 5.76
N HIS A 45 10.46 2.72 5.43
CA HIS A 45 10.12 3.23 4.12
C HIS A 45 10.83 2.46 3.01
N PHE A 46 12.09 2.09 3.25
CA PHE A 46 12.88 1.38 2.25
C PHE A 46 12.55 -0.12 2.21
N THR A 47 12.63 -0.81 3.37
CA THR A 47 12.46 -2.27 3.42
C THR A 47 11.01 -2.71 3.61
N GLY A 48 10.31 -2.08 4.55
CA GLY A 48 8.91 -2.40 4.83
C GLY A 48 8.00 -1.98 3.69
N GLY A 49 8.27 -0.81 3.11
CA GLY A 49 7.50 -0.34 1.95
C GLY A 49 7.64 -1.27 0.75
N MET A 50 8.84 -1.78 0.51
CA MET A 50 9.06 -2.76 -0.57
C MET A 50 8.30 -4.06 -0.28
N ALA A 51 8.32 -4.52 0.96
CA ALA A 51 7.60 -5.72 1.35
C ALA A 51 6.09 -5.57 1.12
N VAL A 52 5.54 -4.40 1.45
CA VAL A 52 4.14 -4.09 1.22
C VAL A 52 3.82 -4.14 -0.28
N ARG A 53 4.58 -3.43 -1.09
CA ARG A 53 4.36 -3.40 -2.54
C ARG A 53 4.42 -4.78 -3.16
N ASN A 54 5.45 -5.54 -2.82
CA ASN A 54 5.66 -6.88 -3.39
C ASN A 54 4.66 -7.89 -2.83
N GLY A 55 4.43 -7.84 -1.52
CA GLY A 55 3.54 -8.79 -0.85
C GLY A 55 2.07 -8.63 -1.22
N LEU A 56 1.65 -7.41 -1.57
CA LEU A 56 0.28 -7.14 -1.96
C LEU A 56 0.03 -7.24 -3.47
N GLY A 57 1.08 -7.51 -4.26
CA GLY A 57 0.94 -7.62 -5.71
C GLY A 57 0.63 -6.30 -6.40
N LEU A 58 1.07 -5.18 -5.84
CA LEU A 58 0.78 -3.86 -6.42
C LEU A 58 1.45 -3.64 -7.77
N TRP A 59 2.51 -4.38 -8.06
CA TRP A 59 3.18 -4.32 -9.36
C TRP A 59 2.42 -5.08 -10.45
N ASP A 60 1.51 -5.97 -10.08
CA ASP A 60 0.73 -6.76 -11.03
C ASP A 60 -0.51 -5.97 -11.45
N ARG A 61 -0.50 -5.48 -12.66
CA ARG A 61 -1.59 -4.64 -13.19
C ARG A 61 -2.91 -5.40 -13.34
N GLU A 62 -2.86 -6.71 -13.34
CA GLU A 62 -4.07 -7.53 -13.43
C GLU A 62 -4.66 -7.88 -12.07
N SER A 63 -3.94 -7.60 -10.98
CA SER A 63 -4.45 -7.90 -9.65
C SER A 63 -5.67 -7.02 -9.33
N LYS A 64 -6.58 -7.57 -8.54
CA LYS A 64 -7.79 -6.84 -8.13
C LYS A 64 -7.45 -5.62 -7.30
N LEU A 65 -6.45 -5.72 -6.45
CA LEU A 65 -6.03 -4.57 -5.63
C LEU A 65 -5.47 -3.45 -6.50
N HIS A 66 -4.61 -3.78 -7.47
CA HIS A 66 -4.10 -2.79 -8.41
C HIS A 66 -5.24 -2.07 -9.13
N GLN A 67 -6.20 -2.84 -9.65
CA GLN A 67 -7.34 -2.30 -10.37
C GLN A 67 -8.19 -1.40 -9.46
N HIS A 68 -8.39 -1.81 -8.22
CA HIS A 68 -9.14 -1.03 -7.25
C HIS A 68 -8.45 0.31 -6.98
N MET A 69 -7.14 0.29 -6.74
CA MET A 69 -6.37 1.50 -6.44
C MET A 69 -6.37 2.45 -7.64
N LEU A 70 -6.20 1.90 -8.84
CA LEU A 70 -6.24 2.69 -10.07
C LEU A 70 -7.59 3.36 -10.27
N LYS A 71 -8.66 2.61 -10.10
CA LYS A 71 -10.01 3.15 -10.28
C LYS A 71 -10.34 4.21 -9.24
N ARG A 72 -9.95 3.99 -8.00
CA ARG A 72 -10.30 4.88 -6.90
C ARG A 72 -9.45 6.13 -6.85
N PHE A 73 -8.14 6.00 -7.07
CA PHE A 73 -7.20 7.09 -6.87
C PHE A 73 -6.56 7.60 -8.15
N GLY A 74 -6.70 6.87 -9.25
CA GLY A 74 -6.09 7.27 -10.51
C GLY A 74 -4.58 7.10 -10.54
N LEU A 75 -4.02 6.21 -9.72
CA LEU A 75 -2.59 5.97 -9.62
C LEU A 75 -2.29 4.54 -10.04
N CYS A 76 -1.30 4.39 -10.91
CA CYS A 76 -0.85 3.10 -11.42
C CYS A 76 0.42 2.60 -10.74
N HIS A 77 1.31 3.52 -10.35
CA HIS A 77 2.62 3.14 -9.85
C HIS A 77 2.55 2.55 -8.44
N ALA A 78 3.16 1.39 -8.26
CA ALA A 78 3.10 0.66 -6.99
C ALA A 78 3.74 1.41 -5.82
N ASP A 79 4.77 2.24 -6.08
CA ASP A 79 5.36 3.06 -5.02
C ASP A 79 4.34 4.02 -4.44
N ASP A 80 3.50 4.61 -5.29
CA ASP A 80 2.48 5.57 -4.86
C ASP A 80 1.35 4.87 -4.10
N THR A 81 0.79 3.82 -4.68
CA THR A 81 -0.31 3.09 -4.05
C THR A 81 0.13 2.40 -2.77
N GLY A 82 1.36 1.87 -2.75
CA GLY A 82 1.94 1.28 -1.54
C GLY A 82 2.12 2.31 -0.43
N MET A 83 2.53 3.53 -0.79
CA MET A 83 2.66 4.63 0.17
C MET A 83 1.32 4.97 0.81
N LEU A 84 0.26 5.07 0.02
CA LEU A 84 -1.07 5.38 0.54
C LEU A 84 -1.51 4.34 1.57
N ILE A 85 -1.31 3.07 1.26
CA ILE A 85 -1.67 1.96 2.14
C ILE A 85 -0.84 2.02 3.43
N THR A 86 0.46 2.21 3.29
CA THR A 86 1.38 2.25 4.43
C THR A 86 1.09 3.44 5.34
N ASN A 87 0.86 4.62 4.75
CA ASN A 87 0.56 5.82 5.54
C ASN A 87 -0.76 5.66 6.31
N ALA A 88 -1.77 5.06 5.68
CA ALA A 88 -3.04 4.81 6.33
C ALA A 88 -2.91 3.83 7.50
N ALA A 89 -2.14 2.76 7.31
CA ALA A 89 -1.89 1.78 8.36
C ALA A 89 -1.11 2.39 9.53
N HIS A 90 -0.11 3.22 9.20
CA HIS A 90 0.68 3.93 10.20
C HIS A 90 -0.19 4.88 11.03
N ALA A 91 -1.00 5.69 10.35
CA ALA A 91 -1.90 6.60 11.04
C ALA A 91 -2.84 5.86 11.98
N ARG A 92 -3.36 4.73 11.52
CA ARG A 92 -4.25 3.90 12.33
C ARG A 92 -3.56 3.35 13.58
N LYS A 93 -2.28 2.97 13.48
CA LYS A 93 -1.49 2.52 14.65
C LYS A 93 -1.33 3.64 15.67
N ASN A 94 -1.26 4.88 15.21
CA ASN A 94 -1.12 6.05 16.08
C ASN A 94 -2.46 6.66 16.52
N GLY A 95 -3.58 6.03 16.17
CA GLY A 95 -4.91 6.54 16.53
C GLY A 95 -5.31 7.77 15.73
N GLU A 96 -4.71 7.97 14.55
CA GLU A 96 -4.96 9.10 13.69
C GLU A 96 -5.74 8.67 12.45
N ASN A 97 -6.40 9.64 11.82
CA ASN A 97 -7.06 9.43 10.54
C ASN A 97 -6.17 9.93 9.42
N TYR A 98 -6.08 9.16 8.35
CA TYR A 98 -5.28 9.52 7.19
C TYR A 98 -6.20 9.88 6.03
N ASP A 99 -6.00 11.07 5.48
CA ASP A 99 -6.66 11.50 4.25
C ASP A 99 -5.69 11.26 3.10
N PRO A 100 -5.98 10.34 2.18
CA PRO A 100 -5.04 10.05 1.09
C PRO A 100 -4.99 11.11 0.00
N TRP A 101 -6.01 11.94 -0.14
CA TRP A 101 -6.16 12.81 -1.30
C TRP A 101 -5.05 13.84 -1.51
N PRO A 102 -4.50 14.50 -0.46
CA PRO A 102 -3.35 15.37 -0.68
C PRO A 102 -2.14 14.64 -1.25
N ASP A 103 -1.90 13.40 -0.80
CA ASP A 103 -0.80 12.59 -1.34
C ASP A 103 -1.10 12.13 -2.77
N VAL A 104 -2.36 11.76 -3.06
CA VAL A 104 -2.77 11.42 -4.43
C VAL A 104 -2.49 12.58 -5.37
N ASP A 105 -2.89 13.78 -4.97
CA ASP A 105 -2.70 14.98 -5.80
C ASP A 105 -1.21 15.23 -6.06
N ARG A 106 -0.37 15.07 -5.05
CA ARG A 106 1.08 15.25 -5.21
C ARG A 106 1.67 14.21 -6.16
N CYS A 107 1.22 12.97 -6.07
CA CYS A 107 1.69 11.91 -6.96
C CYS A 107 1.28 12.18 -8.41
N CYS A 108 0.03 12.55 -8.63
CA CYS A 108 -0.45 12.89 -9.96
C CYS A 108 0.33 14.06 -10.55
N ASP A 109 0.51 15.11 -9.76
CA ASP A 109 1.27 16.29 -10.19
C ASP A 109 2.71 15.94 -10.54
N HIS A 110 3.34 15.11 -9.70
CA HIS A 110 4.71 14.65 -9.93
C HIS A 110 4.85 13.96 -11.30
N TRP A 111 3.97 12.99 -11.57
CA TRP A 111 4.06 12.26 -12.84
C TRP A 111 3.72 13.10 -14.03
N GLU A 112 2.71 13.96 -13.92
CA GLU A 112 2.33 14.85 -15.01
C GLU A 112 3.47 15.82 -15.35
N ARG A 113 4.14 16.37 -14.34
CA ARG A 113 5.30 17.26 -14.56
C ARG A 113 6.47 16.51 -15.17
N ALA A 114 6.60 15.23 -14.86
CA ALA A 114 7.65 14.38 -15.43
C ALA A 114 7.32 13.92 -16.84
N GLY A 115 6.11 14.20 -17.34
CA GLY A 115 5.70 13.83 -18.67
C GLY A 115 5.03 12.48 -18.79
N TYR A 116 4.45 11.98 -17.70
CA TYR A 116 3.78 10.69 -17.68
C TYR A 116 2.33 10.81 -17.24
N ASP A 117 1.49 9.91 -17.74
CA ASP A 117 0.12 9.77 -17.27
C ASP A 117 0.12 8.91 -16.00
N PRO A 118 -0.30 9.45 -14.84
CA PRO A 118 -0.27 8.67 -13.60
C PRO A 118 -1.16 7.43 -13.61
N ARG A 119 -2.13 7.35 -14.52
CA ARG A 119 -3.05 6.21 -14.62
C ARG A 119 -2.46 5.04 -15.40
N THR A 120 -1.61 5.32 -16.35
CA THR A 120 -1.06 4.30 -17.25
C THR A 120 0.45 4.18 -17.14
N MET A 121 1.10 5.21 -16.62
CA MET A 121 2.55 5.39 -16.60
C MET A 121 3.15 5.45 -17.99
N GLU A 122 2.33 5.77 -18.99
CA GLU A 122 2.81 6.01 -20.35
C GLU A 122 3.25 7.45 -20.50
N LYS A 123 4.28 7.64 -21.31
CA LYS A 123 4.80 8.98 -21.59
C LYS A 123 3.79 9.77 -22.40
N VAL A 124 3.55 11.00 -21.98
CA VAL A 124 2.64 11.91 -22.66
C VAL A 124 3.45 12.93 -23.45
N ASP A 125 3.13 13.07 -24.73
CA ASP A 125 3.81 14.03 -25.62
C ASP A 125 3.29 15.45 -25.43
#